data_75eecb96b56d4ed9bd81f0c113200ad5
#
_entry.id   75eecb96b56d4ed9bd81f0c113200ad5
#
_cell.length_a   1.000
_cell.length_b   1.000
_cell.length_c   1.000
_cell.angle_alpha   90.00
_cell.angle_beta   90.00
_cell.angle_gamma   90.00
#
_symmetry.space_group_name_H-M   'P 1'
#
loop_
_entity.id
_entity.type
_entity.pdbx_description
1 polymer ?
#
loop_
_entity_poly.entity_id
_entity_poly.type
_entity_poly.pdbx_seq_one_letter_code
_entity_poly.pdbx_strand_id
1 'polypeptide(L)'
;MTISWLSLFWLFFFYSFIGWCIEVCSAAVQHRKFVNRGFVAGPLCPIYGFGAMLFEIFLPELTEYPFFLFLGGFVLSSLLEYSTGMFFEKVYKKKLWDYSRFRYNVGGYICLPFSLLWGALSVVTVMFADPLLCGLFDRIPHLLSVILLLVLGGLLLLDTIGSALSTISLQLQAKHRADYALEKQTARLGQITEGLGQTSRFLENALTRHMQKRLQKSYPSISLDALVKARAERKKSTVFAEGCCFYKLFSLFFIGAFLGDITETIFCRITAGVWMSRSSVIYGPFSIVWGLGCAFLTLLLYRYRNKSDGSIFLAGTLLGGAYEYICSVFTEMVFGTIFWDYSGFAFNLGGRINLLYCFFWGIAAVVWLKFIYPKLSDWIEKIPKKAGTIICNILIVFMIANMLISALALARYTERNDTSYSVETTELNGWQKFLDENYPDARMERIYPNAKMVN
;
A
#
# COMPACT_ATOMS: atom_id res chain seq x y z
N MET A 1 16.59 -18.39 -2.51
CA MET A 1 17.15 -17.76 -3.73
C MET A 1 17.21 -16.26 -3.50
N THR A 2 18.40 -15.68 -3.53
CA THR A 2 18.55 -14.22 -3.49
C THR A 2 18.14 -13.66 -4.85
N ILE A 3 16.95 -13.08 -4.90
CA ILE A 3 16.39 -12.51 -6.13
C ILE A 3 17.26 -11.29 -6.52
N SER A 4 17.74 -11.28 -7.75
CA SER A 4 18.42 -10.11 -8.30
C SER A 4 17.40 -8.97 -8.50
N TRP A 5 17.72 -7.78 -8.03
CA TRP A 5 16.89 -6.59 -8.28
C TRP A 5 16.67 -6.35 -9.79
N LEU A 6 17.64 -6.69 -10.61
CA LEU A 6 17.54 -6.59 -12.07
C LEU A 6 16.44 -7.52 -12.61
N SER A 7 16.42 -8.79 -12.19
CA SER A 7 15.40 -9.75 -12.61
C SER A 7 14.02 -9.31 -12.18
N LEU A 8 13.88 -8.77 -10.96
CA LEU A 8 12.61 -8.26 -10.44
C LEU A 8 12.06 -7.10 -11.30
N PHE A 9 12.90 -6.14 -11.71
CA PHE A 9 12.49 -5.06 -12.62
C PHE A 9 12.17 -5.57 -14.02
N TRP A 10 12.89 -6.57 -14.54
CA TRP A 10 12.55 -7.19 -15.81
C TRP A 10 11.18 -7.88 -15.77
N LEU A 11 10.88 -8.62 -14.72
CA LEU A 11 9.55 -9.23 -14.51
C LEU A 11 8.47 -8.14 -14.46
N PHE A 12 8.71 -7.03 -13.76
CA PHE A 12 7.78 -5.91 -13.73
C PHE A 12 7.43 -5.39 -15.13
N PHE A 13 8.43 -5.09 -15.97
CA PHE A 13 8.18 -4.57 -17.32
C PHE A 13 7.54 -5.61 -18.22
N PHE A 14 7.98 -6.86 -18.15
CA PHE A 14 7.44 -7.95 -18.94
C PHE A 14 5.96 -8.18 -18.63
N TYR A 15 5.60 -8.36 -17.37
CA TYR A 15 4.21 -8.60 -16.98
C TYR A 15 3.34 -7.35 -17.14
N SER A 16 3.89 -6.15 -17.00
CA SER A 16 3.17 -4.91 -17.32
C SER A 16 2.80 -4.85 -18.81
N PHE A 17 3.68 -5.30 -19.69
CA PHE A 17 3.40 -5.40 -21.13
C PHE A 17 2.40 -6.49 -21.45
N ILE A 18 2.55 -7.67 -20.90
CA ILE A 18 1.57 -8.78 -21.09
C ILE A 18 0.19 -8.37 -20.57
N GLY A 19 0.13 -7.75 -19.39
CA GLY A 19 -1.12 -7.23 -18.83
C GLY A 19 -1.79 -6.20 -19.74
N TRP A 20 -1.01 -5.31 -20.35
CA TRP A 20 -1.52 -4.36 -21.33
C TRP A 20 -2.08 -5.08 -22.57
N CYS A 21 -1.39 -6.09 -23.08
CA CYS A 21 -1.89 -6.91 -24.19
C CYS A 21 -3.23 -7.57 -23.86
N ILE A 22 -3.37 -8.17 -22.67
CA ILE A 22 -4.60 -8.79 -22.19
C ILE A 22 -5.75 -7.77 -22.12
N GLU A 23 -5.50 -6.59 -21.53
CA GLU A 23 -6.50 -5.53 -21.41
C GLU A 23 -6.96 -4.98 -22.76
N VAL A 24 -6.03 -4.78 -23.69
CA VAL A 24 -6.33 -4.30 -25.05
C VAL A 24 -7.11 -5.35 -25.82
N CYS A 25 -6.70 -6.63 -25.76
CA CYS A 25 -7.40 -7.72 -26.40
C CYS A 25 -8.83 -7.88 -25.84
N SER A 26 -8.98 -7.85 -24.52
CA SER A 26 -10.29 -7.91 -23.87
C SER A 26 -11.20 -6.76 -24.31
N ALA A 27 -10.66 -5.53 -24.35
CA ALA A 27 -11.40 -4.36 -24.82
C ALA A 27 -11.75 -4.44 -26.31
N ALA A 28 -10.85 -4.95 -27.13
CA ALA A 28 -11.08 -5.14 -28.57
C ALA A 28 -12.20 -6.15 -28.83
N VAL A 29 -12.26 -7.24 -28.08
CA VAL A 29 -13.35 -8.23 -28.16
C VAL A 29 -14.69 -7.63 -27.73
N GLN A 30 -14.69 -6.89 -26.58
CA GLN A 30 -15.94 -6.32 -26.02
C GLN A 30 -16.49 -5.17 -26.87
N HIS A 31 -15.63 -4.27 -27.36
CA HIS A 31 -16.04 -3.05 -28.03
C HIS A 31 -15.85 -3.06 -29.53
N ARG A 32 -15.29 -4.14 -30.10
CA ARG A 32 -14.92 -4.27 -31.53
C ARG A 32 -14.07 -3.10 -32.06
N LYS A 33 -13.26 -2.49 -31.19
CA LYS A 33 -12.38 -1.36 -31.49
C LYS A 33 -11.11 -1.47 -30.67
N PHE A 34 -9.98 -1.08 -31.26
CA PHE A 34 -8.74 -0.93 -30.52
C PHE A 34 -8.86 0.23 -29.52
N VAL A 35 -8.72 -0.07 -28.24
CA VAL A 35 -8.72 0.90 -27.15
C VAL A 35 -7.48 0.63 -26.31
N ASN A 36 -6.55 1.59 -26.28
CA ASN A 36 -5.41 1.50 -25.37
C ASN A 36 -5.92 1.64 -23.93
N ARG A 37 -6.07 0.51 -23.24
CA ARG A 37 -6.48 0.45 -21.84
C ARG A 37 -5.23 0.40 -20.95
N GLY A 38 -5.06 1.38 -20.14
CA GLY A 38 -3.98 1.51 -19.17
C GLY A 38 -4.01 2.89 -18.55
N PHE A 39 -3.53 3.03 -17.34
CA PHE A 39 -3.37 4.34 -16.70
C PHE A 39 -2.31 5.17 -17.44
N VAL A 40 -1.20 4.55 -17.81
CA VAL A 40 -0.12 5.16 -18.61
C VAL A 40 -0.43 5.16 -20.10
N ALA A 41 0.19 6.04 -20.88
CA ALA A 41 -0.04 6.16 -22.31
C ALA A 41 0.66 5.08 -23.13
N GLY A 42 1.81 4.62 -22.64
CA GLY A 42 2.59 3.53 -23.24
C GLY A 42 1.91 2.16 -23.15
N PRO A 43 2.48 1.16 -23.80
CA PRO A 43 1.96 -0.22 -23.83
C PRO A 43 2.28 -0.98 -22.54
N LEU A 44 1.92 -0.41 -21.40
CA LEU A 44 2.17 -0.98 -20.09
C LEU A 44 0.91 -0.89 -19.22
N CYS A 45 0.66 -1.92 -18.44
CA CYS A 45 -0.34 -1.95 -17.37
C CYS A 45 0.36 -2.26 -16.03
N PRO A 46 0.85 -1.24 -15.29
CA PRO A 46 1.73 -1.42 -14.14
C PRO A 46 1.18 -2.31 -13.03
N ILE A 47 -0.15 -2.42 -12.87
CA ILE A 47 -0.75 -3.28 -11.84
C ILE A 47 -0.35 -4.75 -12.02
N TYR A 48 -0.21 -5.23 -13.26
CA TYR A 48 0.24 -6.60 -13.53
C TYR A 48 1.72 -6.78 -13.18
N GLY A 49 2.56 -5.78 -13.50
CA GLY A 49 3.97 -5.77 -13.11
C GLY A 49 4.16 -5.75 -11.60
N PHE A 50 3.42 -4.90 -10.89
CA PHE A 50 3.43 -4.91 -9.42
C PHE A 50 2.91 -6.23 -8.85
N GLY A 51 1.89 -6.83 -9.46
CA GLY A 51 1.42 -8.16 -9.07
C GLY A 51 2.51 -9.22 -9.16
N ALA A 52 3.24 -9.26 -10.28
CA ALA A 52 4.36 -10.19 -10.48
C ALA A 52 5.50 -9.93 -9.48
N MET A 53 5.87 -8.67 -9.24
CA MET A 53 6.87 -8.34 -8.20
C MET A 53 6.42 -8.82 -6.82
N LEU A 54 5.15 -8.62 -6.44
CA LEU A 54 4.63 -9.11 -5.17
C LEU A 54 4.68 -10.63 -5.08
N PHE A 55 4.35 -11.33 -6.16
CA PHE A 55 4.43 -12.79 -6.19
C PHE A 55 5.88 -13.25 -5.99
N GLU A 56 6.83 -12.68 -6.72
CA GLU A 56 8.24 -13.05 -6.66
C GLU A 56 8.90 -12.69 -5.32
N ILE A 57 8.44 -11.62 -4.66
CA ILE A 57 8.96 -11.23 -3.33
C ILE A 57 8.37 -12.11 -2.22
N PHE A 58 7.07 -12.42 -2.28
CA PHE A 58 6.36 -12.99 -1.13
C PHE A 58 6.03 -14.49 -1.25
N LEU A 59 6.05 -15.07 -2.44
CA LEU A 59 5.58 -16.43 -2.64
C LEU A 59 6.64 -17.51 -2.89
N PRO A 60 7.93 -17.23 -3.20
CA PRO A 60 8.90 -18.28 -3.53
C PRO A 60 9.08 -19.33 -2.42
N GLU A 61 8.99 -18.93 -1.16
CA GLU A 61 9.07 -19.85 -0.02
C GLU A 61 7.90 -20.84 0.04
N LEU A 62 6.80 -20.54 -0.66
CA LEU A 62 5.60 -21.38 -0.70
C LEU A 62 5.59 -22.37 -1.86
N THR A 63 6.64 -22.42 -2.68
CA THR A 63 6.71 -23.31 -3.87
C THR A 63 6.63 -24.79 -3.50
N GLU A 64 7.12 -25.18 -2.31
CA GLU A 64 6.97 -26.55 -1.79
C GLU A 64 5.51 -26.90 -1.44
N TYR A 65 4.65 -25.91 -1.26
CA TYR A 65 3.25 -26.06 -0.87
C TYR A 65 2.30 -25.36 -1.86
N PRO A 66 1.99 -25.95 -3.01
CA PRO A 66 1.22 -25.31 -4.10
C PRO A 66 -0.13 -24.76 -3.67
N PHE A 67 -0.79 -25.37 -2.68
CA PHE A 67 -2.04 -24.86 -2.12
C PHE A 67 -1.82 -23.51 -1.39
N PHE A 68 -0.77 -23.37 -0.61
CA PHE A 68 -0.47 -22.10 0.08
C PHE A 68 0.06 -21.06 -0.90
N LEU A 69 0.80 -21.47 -1.92
CA LEU A 69 1.20 -20.60 -3.03
C LEU A 69 -0.04 -20.02 -3.74
N PHE A 70 -1.01 -20.87 -4.08
CA PHE A 70 -2.30 -20.45 -4.64
C PHE A 70 -3.04 -19.47 -3.70
N LEU A 71 -3.13 -19.79 -2.42
CA LEU A 71 -3.81 -18.96 -1.44
C LEU A 71 -3.10 -17.61 -1.26
N GLY A 72 -1.77 -17.60 -1.20
CA GLY A 72 -0.95 -16.39 -1.16
C GLY A 72 -1.19 -15.50 -2.38
N GLY A 73 -1.15 -16.07 -3.58
CA GLY A 73 -1.44 -15.36 -4.82
C GLY A 73 -2.88 -14.82 -4.89
N PHE A 74 -3.86 -15.63 -4.45
CA PHE A 74 -5.25 -15.20 -4.32
C PHE A 74 -5.39 -13.97 -3.41
N VAL A 75 -4.74 -13.96 -2.25
CA VAL A 75 -4.82 -12.86 -1.28
C VAL A 75 -4.07 -11.62 -1.77
N LEU A 76 -2.81 -11.78 -2.22
CA LEU A 76 -1.97 -10.66 -2.67
C LEU A 76 -2.58 -9.94 -3.87
N SER A 77 -3.04 -10.69 -4.88
CA SER A 77 -3.68 -10.09 -6.05
C SER A 77 -4.98 -9.40 -5.70
N SER A 78 -5.81 -10.01 -4.82
CA SER A 78 -7.05 -9.40 -4.36
C SER A 78 -6.80 -8.10 -3.59
N LEU A 79 -5.78 -8.05 -2.73
CA LEU A 79 -5.39 -6.83 -2.01
C LEU A 79 -4.89 -5.75 -2.96
N LEU A 80 -4.07 -6.11 -3.95
CA LEU A 80 -3.56 -5.18 -4.95
C LEU A 80 -4.69 -4.61 -5.81
N GLU A 81 -5.57 -5.47 -6.31
CA GLU A 81 -6.72 -5.08 -7.13
C GLU A 81 -7.71 -4.22 -6.35
N TYR A 82 -8.04 -4.60 -5.11
CA TYR A 82 -8.92 -3.84 -4.23
C TYR A 82 -8.33 -2.45 -3.91
N SER A 83 -7.06 -2.39 -3.53
CA SER A 83 -6.37 -1.14 -3.16
C SER A 83 -6.28 -0.19 -4.35
N THR A 84 -5.93 -0.71 -5.53
CA THR A 84 -5.84 0.05 -6.77
C THR A 84 -7.22 0.56 -7.20
N GLY A 85 -8.25 -0.29 -7.17
CA GLY A 85 -9.62 0.08 -7.51
C GLY A 85 -10.17 1.17 -6.59
N MET A 86 -9.94 1.05 -5.28
CA MET A 86 -10.34 2.04 -4.31
C MET A 86 -9.58 3.37 -4.49
N PHE A 87 -8.27 3.32 -4.76
CA PHE A 87 -7.47 4.52 -5.05
C PHE A 87 -8.03 5.27 -6.25
N PHE A 88 -8.24 4.60 -7.37
CA PHE A 88 -8.76 5.22 -8.58
C PHE A 88 -10.19 5.74 -8.40
N GLU A 89 -11.07 5.04 -7.67
CA GLU A 89 -12.40 5.56 -7.35
C GLU A 89 -12.31 6.84 -6.49
N LYS A 90 -11.39 6.92 -5.55
CA LYS A 90 -11.16 8.16 -4.78
C LYS A 90 -10.70 9.31 -5.65
N VAL A 91 -9.83 9.03 -6.63
CA VAL A 91 -9.28 10.02 -7.55
C VAL A 91 -10.32 10.45 -8.59
N TYR A 92 -10.90 9.52 -9.32
CA TYR A 92 -11.79 9.81 -10.45
C TYR A 92 -13.26 9.88 -10.09
N LYS A 93 -13.65 9.56 -8.83
CA LYS A 93 -15.05 9.44 -8.36
C LYS A 93 -15.87 8.42 -9.17
N LYS A 94 -15.20 7.57 -9.91
CA LYS A 94 -15.74 6.48 -10.72
C LYS A 94 -14.78 5.30 -10.66
N LYS A 95 -15.33 4.10 -10.71
CA LYS A 95 -14.55 2.88 -10.82
C LYS A 95 -14.00 2.74 -12.24
N LEU A 96 -12.74 2.30 -12.38
CA LEU A 96 -12.15 1.96 -13.68
C LEU A 96 -12.70 0.62 -14.18
N TRP A 97 -12.93 -0.32 -13.27
CA TRP A 97 -13.64 -1.58 -13.48
C TRP A 97 -14.69 -1.76 -12.38
N ASP A 98 -15.71 -2.55 -12.64
CA ASP A 98 -16.79 -2.77 -11.66
C ASP A 98 -17.31 -4.20 -11.75
N TYR A 99 -17.00 -4.99 -10.73
CA TYR A 99 -17.47 -6.38 -10.58
C TYR A 99 -18.78 -6.49 -9.80
N SER A 100 -19.51 -5.41 -9.58
CA SER A 100 -20.78 -5.43 -8.80
C SER A 100 -21.83 -6.38 -9.39
N ARG A 101 -21.72 -6.73 -10.68
CA ARG A 101 -22.60 -7.69 -11.35
C ARG A 101 -22.28 -9.16 -10.99
N PHE A 102 -21.08 -9.44 -10.50
CA PHE A 102 -20.69 -10.78 -10.10
C PHE A 102 -21.17 -11.11 -8.69
N ARG A 103 -21.64 -12.35 -8.50
CA ARG A 103 -21.90 -12.88 -7.16
C ARG A 103 -20.57 -13.00 -6.41
N TYR A 104 -20.57 -12.77 -5.10
CA TYR A 104 -19.37 -12.78 -4.25
C TYR A 104 -18.31 -11.73 -4.66
N ASN A 105 -18.75 -10.50 -4.94
CA ASN A 105 -17.86 -9.37 -5.09
C ASN A 105 -17.69 -8.60 -3.76
N VAL A 106 -16.55 -7.92 -3.61
CA VAL A 106 -16.26 -7.04 -2.47
C VAL A 106 -16.18 -5.61 -2.97
N GLY A 107 -17.25 -4.86 -2.73
CA GLY A 107 -17.36 -3.46 -3.14
C GLY A 107 -17.31 -3.21 -4.66
N GLY A 108 -17.40 -4.26 -5.48
CA GLY A 108 -17.24 -4.20 -6.93
C GLY A 108 -15.78 -4.02 -7.38
N TYR A 109 -14.81 -4.01 -6.46
CA TYR A 109 -13.39 -3.90 -6.81
C TYR A 109 -12.76 -5.24 -7.13
N ILE A 110 -13.14 -6.29 -6.39
CA ILE A 110 -12.71 -7.68 -6.58
C ILE A 110 -13.91 -8.61 -6.59
N CYS A 111 -13.77 -9.79 -7.18
CA CYS A 111 -14.78 -10.85 -7.08
C CYS A 111 -14.12 -12.22 -7.06
N LEU A 112 -14.78 -13.17 -6.41
CA LEU A 112 -14.25 -14.51 -6.17
C LEU A 112 -13.74 -15.22 -7.42
N PRO A 113 -14.45 -15.23 -8.58
CA PRO A 113 -13.95 -15.92 -9.78
C PRO A 113 -12.61 -15.37 -10.28
N PHE A 114 -12.42 -14.04 -10.30
CA PHE A 114 -11.16 -13.45 -10.75
C PHE A 114 -10.06 -13.62 -9.69
N SER A 115 -10.38 -13.53 -8.41
CA SER A 115 -9.41 -13.80 -7.33
C SER A 115 -8.90 -15.25 -7.38
N LEU A 116 -9.79 -16.24 -7.67
CA LEU A 116 -9.39 -17.64 -7.89
C LEU A 116 -8.49 -17.78 -9.13
N LEU A 117 -8.83 -17.09 -10.23
CA LEU A 117 -8.00 -17.07 -11.43
C LEU A 117 -6.60 -16.53 -11.14
N TRP A 118 -6.49 -15.40 -10.40
CA TRP A 118 -5.21 -14.83 -10.03
C TRP A 118 -4.40 -15.76 -9.12
N GLY A 119 -5.07 -16.46 -8.18
CA GLY A 119 -4.43 -17.50 -7.37
C GLY A 119 -3.87 -18.65 -8.23
N ALA A 120 -4.62 -19.12 -9.24
CA ALA A 120 -4.11 -20.14 -10.17
C ALA A 120 -2.95 -19.62 -11.03
N LEU A 121 -3.05 -18.39 -11.52
CA LEU A 121 -1.99 -17.75 -12.28
C LEU A 121 -0.72 -17.54 -11.46
N SER A 122 -0.82 -17.23 -10.16
CA SER A 122 0.36 -17.09 -9.30
C SER A 122 1.16 -18.40 -9.21
N VAL A 123 0.49 -19.54 -9.13
CA VAL A 123 1.15 -20.85 -9.15
C VAL A 123 1.91 -21.06 -10.46
N VAL A 124 1.26 -20.80 -11.60
CA VAL A 124 1.91 -20.92 -12.92
C VAL A 124 3.07 -19.93 -13.07
N THR A 125 2.89 -18.72 -12.61
CA THR A 125 3.89 -17.65 -12.67
C THR A 125 5.13 -18.04 -11.87
N VAL A 126 4.98 -18.25 -10.57
CA VAL A 126 6.12 -18.47 -9.65
C VAL A 126 6.81 -19.82 -9.91
N MET A 127 6.06 -20.88 -10.19
CA MET A 127 6.67 -22.22 -10.38
C MET A 127 7.28 -22.44 -11.76
N PHE A 128 6.75 -21.80 -12.80
CA PHE A 128 7.15 -22.11 -14.18
C PHE A 128 7.60 -20.88 -14.97
N ALA A 129 6.82 -19.78 -14.98
CA ALA A 129 7.10 -18.66 -15.85
C ALA A 129 8.29 -17.83 -15.36
N ASP A 130 8.35 -17.50 -14.07
CA ASP A 130 9.39 -16.65 -13.51
C ASP A 130 10.78 -17.30 -13.55
N PRO A 131 10.98 -18.59 -13.21
CA PRO A 131 12.26 -19.26 -13.39
C PRO A 131 12.75 -19.26 -14.85
N LEU A 132 11.81 -19.48 -15.81
CA LEU A 132 12.14 -19.44 -17.23
C LEU A 132 12.54 -18.03 -17.68
N LEU A 133 11.79 -17.02 -17.28
CA LEU A 133 12.03 -15.61 -17.62
C LEU A 133 13.31 -15.09 -16.98
N CYS A 134 13.55 -15.37 -15.70
CA CYS A 134 14.78 -15.00 -15.02
C CYS A 134 16.00 -15.63 -15.72
N GLY A 135 15.95 -16.91 -16.06
CA GLY A 135 17.00 -17.56 -16.83
C GLY A 135 17.21 -16.98 -18.23
N LEU A 136 16.19 -16.35 -18.82
CA LEU A 136 16.33 -15.61 -20.07
C LEU A 136 16.95 -14.22 -19.84
N PHE A 137 16.55 -13.51 -18.81
CA PHE A 137 17.05 -12.17 -18.47
C PHE A 137 18.52 -12.20 -18.01
N ASP A 138 18.94 -13.26 -17.33
CA ASP A 138 20.33 -13.46 -16.89
C ASP A 138 21.30 -13.64 -18.08
N ARG A 139 20.80 -13.96 -19.29
CA ARG A 139 21.61 -13.99 -20.51
C ARG A 139 21.93 -12.62 -21.07
N ILE A 140 21.23 -11.57 -20.61
CA ILE A 140 21.46 -10.19 -21.04
C ILE A 140 22.72 -9.67 -20.30
N PRO A 141 23.72 -9.16 -21.02
CA PRO A 141 24.91 -8.57 -20.36
C PRO A 141 24.49 -7.53 -19.33
N HIS A 142 25.07 -7.58 -18.14
CA HIS A 142 24.71 -6.75 -16.98
C HIS A 142 24.59 -5.25 -17.33
N LEU A 143 25.60 -4.69 -18.01
CA LEU A 143 25.60 -3.27 -18.42
C LEU A 143 24.41 -2.95 -19.33
N LEU A 144 24.14 -3.80 -20.31
CA LEU A 144 23.02 -3.62 -21.23
C LEU A 144 21.68 -3.70 -20.49
N SER A 145 21.54 -4.65 -19.57
CA SER A 145 20.34 -4.82 -18.72
C SER A 145 20.07 -3.56 -17.91
N VAL A 146 21.08 -3.01 -17.24
CA VAL A 146 20.96 -1.78 -16.46
C VAL A 146 20.55 -0.59 -17.35
N ILE A 147 21.20 -0.41 -18.50
CA ILE A 147 20.86 0.70 -19.42
C ILE A 147 19.42 0.58 -19.90
N LEU A 148 18.98 -0.62 -20.33
CA LEU A 148 17.63 -0.83 -20.82
C LEU A 148 16.59 -0.57 -19.72
N LEU A 149 16.81 -1.08 -18.50
CA LEU A 149 15.90 -0.86 -17.37
C LEU A 149 15.85 0.62 -16.96
N LEU A 150 16.96 1.35 -16.99
CA LEU A 150 16.97 2.79 -16.73
C LEU A 150 16.18 3.57 -17.79
N VAL A 151 16.32 3.20 -19.08
CA VAL A 151 15.56 3.82 -20.17
C VAL A 151 14.08 3.52 -20.01
N LEU A 152 13.69 2.25 -19.82
CA LEU A 152 12.30 1.85 -19.62
C LEU A 152 11.69 2.50 -18.37
N GLY A 153 12.44 2.55 -17.27
CA GLY A 153 12.03 3.20 -16.03
C GLY A 153 11.84 4.71 -16.20
N GLY A 154 12.77 5.36 -16.89
CA GLY A 154 12.68 6.79 -17.23
C GLY A 154 11.46 7.10 -18.09
N LEU A 155 11.19 6.30 -19.13
CA LEU A 155 10.00 6.44 -19.98
C LEU A 155 8.71 6.23 -19.20
N LEU A 156 8.65 5.19 -18.35
CA LEU A 156 7.49 4.92 -17.50
C LEU A 156 7.27 6.05 -16.49
N LEU A 157 8.33 6.58 -15.89
CA LEU A 157 8.25 7.70 -14.95
C LEU A 157 7.68 8.95 -15.63
N LEU A 158 8.20 9.32 -16.79
CA LEU A 158 7.71 10.47 -17.58
C LEU A 158 6.23 10.29 -17.96
N ASP A 159 5.85 9.09 -18.40
CA ASP A 159 4.47 8.79 -18.76
C ASP A 159 3.54 8.82 -17.53
N THR A 160 3.99 8.30 -16.39
CA THR A 160 3.26 8.33 -15.12
C THR A 160 3.06 9.77 -14.64
N ILE A 161 4.11 10.61 -14.70
CA ILE A 161 4.03 12.02 -14.34
C ILE A 161 3.04 12.74 -15.27
N GLY A 162 3.11 12.51 -16.58
CA GLY A 162 2.18 13.09 -17.54
C GLY A 162 0.73 12.68 -17.30
N SER A 163 0.48 11.40 -17.01
CA SER A 163 -0.84 10.86 -16.66
C SER A 163 -1.35 11.42 -15.33
N ALA A 164 -0.49 11.59 -14.33
CA ALA A 164 -0.83 12.20 -13.05
C ALA A 164 -1.15 13.69 -13.20
N LEU A 165 -0.35 14.46 -13.94
CA LEU A 165 -0.60 15.87 -14.23
C LEU A 165 -1.92 16.06 -14.98
N SER A 166 -2.21 15.19 -15.96
CA SER A 166 -3.47 15.16 -16.68
C SER A 166 -4.67 14.95 -15.74
N THR A 167 -4.52 14.04 -14.78
CA THR A 167 -5.54 13.76 -13.74
C THR A 167 -5.74 14.96 -12.81
N ILE A 168 -4.65 15.57 -12.35
CA ILE A 168 -4.69 16.76 -11.49
C ILE A 168 -5.37 17.92 -12.23
N SER A 169 -5.02 18.13 -13.51
CA SER A 169 -5.64 19.17 -14.35
C SER A 169 -7.16 18.95 -14.49
N LEU A 170 -7.61 17.72 -14.74
CA LEU A 170 -9.05 17.40 -14.79
C LEU A 170 -9.75 17.70 -13.46
N GLN A 171 -9.13 17.40 -12.34
CA GLN A 171 -9.70 17.69 -11.02
C GLN A 171 -9.78 19.19 -10.73
N LEU A 172 -8.76 19.96 -11.12
CA LEU A 172 -8.75 21.42 -10.99
C LEU A 172 -9.83 22.06 -11.86
N GLN A 173 -9.97 21.63 -13.12
CA GLN A 173 -11.04 22.09 -14.01
C GLN A 173 -12.43 21.76 -13.44
N ALA A 174 -12.62 20.55 -12.91
CA ALA A 174 -13.86 20.18 -12.25
C ALA A 174 -14.15 21.03 -11.01
N LYS A 175 -13.09 21.38 -10.25
CA LYS A 175 -13.20 22.31 -9.11
C LYS A 175 -13.70 23.68 -9.55
N HIS A 176 -13.04 24.28 -10.53
CA HIS A 176 -13.41 25.60 -11.01
C HIS A 176 -14.83 25.65 -11.56
N ARG A 177 -15.24 24.67 -12.36
CA ARG A 177 -16.61 24.61 -12.90
C ARG A 177 -17.66 24.40 -11.82
N ALA A 178 -17.39 23.57 -10.80
CA ALA A 178 -18.34 23.37 -9.70
C ALA A 178 -18.45 24.61 -8.80
N ASP A 179 -17.31 25.27 -8.50
CA ASP A 179 -17.29 26.48 -7.68
C ASP A 179 -18.00 27.64 -8.44
N TYR A 180 -17.79 27.80 -9.74
CA TYR A 180 -18.49 28.78 -10.59
C TYR A 180 -20.00 28.50 -10.69
N ALA A 181 -20.42 27.25 -10.79
CA ALA A 181 -21.82 26.89 -10.82
C ALA A 181 -22.52 27.19 -9.48
N LEU A 182 -21.84 26.98 -8.34
CA LEU A 182 -22.29 27.35 -7.01
C LEU A 182 -22.37 28.89 -6.83
N GLU A 183 -21.37 29.62 -7.32
CA GLU A 183 -21.30 31.08 -7.26
C GLU A 183 -22.41 31.74 -8.09
N LYS A 184 -22.74 31.18 -9.26
CA LYS A 184 -23.84 31.61 -10.09
C LYS A 184 -25.22 31.39 -9.43
N GLN A 185 -25.33 30.39 -8.53
CA GLN A 185 -26.53 30.18 -7.71
C GLN A 185 -26.61 31.12 -6.49
N THR A 186 -25.45 31.61 -6.00
CA THR A 186 -25.34 32.51 -4.84
C THR A 186 -25.01 33.96 -5.23
N ALA A 187 -25.29 34.39 -6.44
CA ALA A 187 -24.89 35.65 -7.07
C ALA A 187 -24.96 36.90 -6.13
N ARG A 188 -23.88 37.13 -5.38
CA ARG A 188 -23.55 38.41 -4.71
C ARG A 188 -22.08 38.62 -4.32
N LEU A 189 -21.12 37.77 -4.65
CA LEU A 189 -19.71 37.92 -4.28
C LEU A 189 -18.75 37.55 -5.43
N GLY A 190 -18.79 38.33 -6.50
CA GLY A 190 -17.84 38.20 -7.60
C GLY A 190 -16.70 39.20 -7.47
N GLN A 191 -15.54 38.81 -6.97
CA GLN A 191 -14.27 39.54 -7.21
C GLN A 191 -12.96 38.85 -6.81
N ILE A 192 -12.92 37.54 -6.44
CA ILE A 192 -11.67 36.91 -5.91
C ILE A 192 -11.08 35.81 -6.85
N THR A 193 -11.46 35.68 -8.09
CA THR A 193 -11.15 34.51 -8.92
C THR A 193 -10.07 34.68 -9.99
N GLU A 194 -9.40 35.81 -10.11
CA GLU A 194 -8.39 36.01 -11.17
C GLU A 194 -7.03 35.29 -10.97
N GLY A 195 -6.59 35.10 -9.73
CA GLY A 195 -5.29 34.49 -9.42
C GLY A 195 -5.18 32.97 -9.69
N LEU A 196 -6.30 32.24 -9.61
CA LEU A 196 -6.34 30.77 -9.82
C LEU A 196 -6.42 30.35 -11.29
N GLY A 197 -6.81 31.26 -12.18
CA GLY A 197 -6.91 31.02 -13.63
C GLY A 197 -5.55 30.83 -14.32
N GLN A 198 -4.48 31.39 -13.79
CA GLN A 198 -3.14 31.29 -14.40
C GLN A 198 -2.51 29.90 -14.16
N THR A 199 -2.65 29.31 -12.97
CA THR A 199 -2.12 27.97 -12.67
C THR A 199 -2.83 26.88 -13.47
N SER A 200 -4.14 27.04 -13.71
CA SER A 200 -4.91 26.12 -14.55
C SER A 200 -4.47 26.18 -16.02
N ARG A 201 -4.16 27.35 -16.55
CA ARG A 201 -3.70 27.53 -17.95
C ARG A 201 -2.31 26.96 -18.19
N PHE A 202 -1.42 27.01 -17.19
CA PHE A 202 -0.08 26.43 -17.31
C PHE A 202 -0.10 24.91 -17.45
N LEU A 203 -1.04 24.24 -16.77
CA LEU A 203 -1.22 22.78 -16.87
C LEU A 203 -2.02 22.35 -18.11
N GLU A 204 -2.50 23.29 -18.91
CA GLU A 204 -3.32 23.04 -20.09
C GLU A 204 -2.49 22.96 -21.40
N ASN A 205 -1.31 22.32 -21.30
CA ASN A 205 -0.43 22.08 -22.43
C ASN A 205 -1.03 21.06 -23.41
N ALA A 206 -0.58 21.07 -24.67
CA ALA A 206 -1.03 20.14 -25.71
C ALA A 206 -0.90 18.67 -25.29
N LEU A 207 0.18 18.32 -24.54
CA LEU A 207 0.42 16.99 -23.99
C LEU A 207 -0.68 16.58 -22.99
N THR A 208 -1.02 17.47 -22.07
CA THR A 208 -2.06 17.23 -21.05
C THR A 208 -3.43 17.05 -21.69
N ARG A 209 -3.77 17.84 -22.69
CA ARG A 209 -5.02 17.68 -23.46
C ARG A 209 -5.06 16.36 -24.23
N HIS A 210 -3.94 15.96 -24.83
CA HIS A 210 -3.86 14.66 -25.53
C HIS A 210 -4.08 13.50 -24.56
N MET A 211 -3.43 13.51 -23.42
CA MET A 211 -3.59 12.49 -22.37
C MET A 211 -5.00 12.48 -21.77
N GLN A 212 -5.63 13.64 -21.56
CA GLN A 212 -7.02 13.73 -21.10
C GLN A 212 -7.99 13.10 -22.11
N LYS A 213 -7.85 13.43 -23.41
CA LYS A 213 -8.66 12.82 -24.48
C LYS A 213 -8.48 11.31 -24.54
N ARG A 214 -7.25 10.82 -24.37
CA ARG A 214 -6.94 9.40 -24.32
C ARG A 214 -7.63 8.73 -23.12
N LEU A 215 -7.50 9.28 -21.92
CA LEU A 215 -8.13 8.79 -20.69
C LEU A 215 -9.65 8.71 -20.81
N GLN A 216 -10.29 9.75 -21.36
CA GLN A 216 -11.74 9.76 -21.61
C GLN A 216 -12.15 8.73 -22.65
N LYS A 217 -11.32 8.48 -23.68
CA LYS A 217 -11.58 7.44 -24.69
C LYS A 217 -11.44 6.02 -24.10
N SER A 218 -10.45 5.83 -23.24
CA SER A 218 -10.19 4.53 -22.57
C SER A 218 -11.22 4.23 -21.49
N TYR A 219 -11.66 5.27 -20.80
CA TYR A 219 -12.62 5.17 -19.66
C TYR A 219 -13.73 6.21 -19.83
N PRO A 220 -14.75 5.95 -20.66
CA PRO A 220 -15.82 6.93 -20.93
C PRO A 220 -16.60 7.39 -19.68
N SER A 221 -16.55 6.60 -18.61
CA SER A 221 -17.13 6.96 -17.30
C SER A 221 -16.41 8.13 -16.61
N ILE A 222 -15.16 8.41 -16.98
CA ILE A 222 -14.35 9.51 -16.44
C ILE A 222 -14.54 10.72 -17.34
N SER A 223 -15.55 11.54 -17.05
CA SER A 223 -15.79 12.80 -17.74
C SER A 223 -15.67 13.97 -16.78
N LEU A 224 -15.33 15.14 -17.30
CA LEU A 224 -15.28 16.37 -16.52
C LEU A 224 -16.63 16.66 -15.86
N ASP A 225 -17.73 16.43 -16.58
CA ASP A 225 -19.08 16.67 -16.05
C ASP A 225 -19.45 15.72 -14.91
N ALA A 226 -19.00 14.44 -14.97
CA ALA A 226 -19.16 13.49 -13.87
C ALA A 226 -18.38 13.93 -12.61
N LEU A 227 -17.17 14.47 -12.77
CA LEU A 227 -16.37 15.01 -11.67
C LEU A 227 -17.01 16.27 -11.07
N VAL A 228 -17.50 17.18 -11.92
CA VAL A 228 -18.23 18.40 -11.48
C VAL A 228 -19.45 18.02 -10.67
N LYS A 229 -20.29 17.10 -11.18
CA LYS A 229 -21.49 16.62 -10.50
C LYS A 229 -21.14 15.97 -9.15
N ALA A 230 -20.18 15.06 -9.12
CA ALA A 230 -19.75 14.38 -7.88
C ALA A 230 -19.19 15.37 -6.84
N ARG A 231 -18.59 16.48 -7.29
CA ARG A 231 -18.09 17.52 -6.41
C ARG A 231 -19.18 18.44 -5.88
N ALA A 232 -20.14 18.83 -6.73
CA ALA A 232 -21.30 19.63 -6.32
C ALA A 232 -22.18 18.88 -5.28
N GLU A 233 -22.31 17.57 -5.43
CA GLU A 233 -23.06 16.72 -4.49
C GLU A 233 -22.33 16.51 -3.15
N ARG A 234 -21.03 16.83 -3.06
CA ARG A 234 -20.22 16.63 -1.86
C ARG A 234 -20.49 17.73 -0.83
N LYS A 235 -21.33 17.45 0.17
CA LYS A 235 -21.48 18.31 1.34
C LYS A 235 -20.12 18.48 2.02
N LYS A 236 -19.67 19.72 2.28
CA LYS A 236 -18.49 19.99 3.10
C LYS A 236 -18.82 19.54 4.53
N SER A 237 -18.18 18.44 4.97
CA SER A 237 -18.31 18.02 6.36
C SER A 237 -17.78 19.11 7.30
N THR A 238 -18.53 19.39 8.34
CA THR A 238 -18.12 20.28 9.44
C THR A 238 -17.41 19.50 10.54
N VAL A 239 -17.53 18.17 10.55
CA VAL A 239 -16.97 17.28 11.56
C VAL A 239 -15.52 16.92 11.20
N PHE A 240 -14.65 16.87 12.21
CA PHE A 240 -13.28 16.38 12.04
C PHE A 240 -13.27 14.89 11.78
N ALA A 241 -12.48 14.45 10.81
CA ALA A 241 -12.26 13.04 10.51
C ALA A 241 -13.54 12.19 10.31
N GLU A 242 -14.62 12.80 9.74
CA GLU A 242 -15.88 12.11 9.47
C GLU A 242 -15.68 10.89 8.55
N GLY A 243 -16.28 9.75 8.91
CA GLY A 243 -16.25 8.52 8.12
C GLY A 243 -14.85 7.89 8.02
N CYS A 244 -14.59 7.19 6.89
CA CYS A 244 -13.29 6.56 6.63
C CYS A 244 -12.40 7.48 5.76
N CYS A 245 -11.96 8.62 6.31
CA CYS A 245 -11.06 9.55 5.64
C CYS A 245 -9.61 9.39 6.12
N PHE A 246 -8.66 10.10 5.47
CA PHE A 246 -7.25 10.03 5.81
C PHE A 246 -6.97 10.38 7.28
N TYR A 247 -7.54 11.48 7.79
CA TYR A 247 -7.34 11.87 9.19
C TYR A 247 -7.91 10.87 10.19
N LYS A 248 -9.03 10.19 9.85
CA LYS A 248 -9.55 9.10 10.66
C LYS A 248 -8.58 7.93 10.69
N LEU A 249 -8.12 7.47 9.52
CA LEU A 249 -7.20 6.35 9.42
C LEU A 249 -5.87 6.63 10.12
N PHE A 250 -5.34 7.85 9.96
CA PHE A 250 -4.12 8.24 10.66
C PHE A 250 -4.32 8.30 12.19
N SER A 251 -5.42 8.85 12.67
CA SER A 251 -5.73 8.84 14.11
C SER A 251 -5.84 7.44 14.68
N LEU A 252 -6.48 6.52 13.93
CA LEU A 252 -6.58 5.11 14.30
C LEU A 252 -5.22 4.39 14.24
N PHE A 253 -4.40 4.70 13.25
CA PHE A 253 -3.02 4.23 13.19
C PHE A 253 -2.23 4.65 14.43
N PHE A 254 -2.26 5.94 14.77
CA PHE A 254 -1.50 6.48 15.92
C PHE A 254 -1.96 5.87 17.24
N ILE A 255 -3.26 5.82 17.48
CA ILE A 255 -3.85 5.21 18.68
C ILE A 255 -3.58 3.70 18.71
N GLY A 256 -3.76 3.01 17.57
CA GLY A 256 -3.51 1.58 17.43
C GLY A 256 -2.05 1.20 17.64
N ALA A 257 -1.11 2.02 17.16
CA ALA A 257 0.32 1.83 17.39
C ALA A 257 0.68 1.94 18.89
N PHE A 258 0.12 2.94 19.57
CA PHE A 258 0.33 3.13 21.00
C PHE A 258 -0.29 2.01 21.85
N LEU A 259 -1.56 1.69 21.62
CA LEU A 259 -2.26 0.65 22.36
C LEU A 259 -1.69 -0.74 22.06
N GLY A 260 -1.27 -0.97 20.82
CA GLY A 260 -0.66 -2.23 20.40
C GLY A 260 0.65 -2.51 21.11
N ASP A 261 1.53 -1.53 21.23
CA ASP A 261 2.79 -1.68 21.98
C ASP A 261 2.54 -2.01 23.45
N ILE A 262 1.60 -1.29 24.09
CA ILE A 262 1.22 -1.58 25.49
C ILE A 262 0.67 -3.00 25.62
N THR A 263 -0.21 -3.41 24.71
CA THR A 263 -0.82 -4.75 24.72
C THR A 263 0.22 -5.84 24.57
N GLU A 264 1.15 -5.71 23.61
CA GLU A 264 2.24 -6.65 23.42
C GLU A 264 3.21 -6.69 24.61
N THR A 265 3.54 -5.54 25.19
CA THR A 265 4.41 -5.45 26.37
C THR A 265 3.77 -6.18 27.57
N ILE A 266 2.47 -6.00 27.80
CA ILE A 266 1.73 -6.71 28.84
C ILE A 266 1.66 -8.22 28.50
N PHE A 267 1.39 -8.58 27.26
CA PHE A 267 1.37 -9.97 26.80
C PHE A 267 2.71 -10.67 27.04
N CYS A 268 3.84 -10.03 26.70
CA CYS A 268 5.17 -10.56 26.98
C CYS A 268 5.40 -10.75 28.49
N ARG A 269 4.91 -9.82 29.32
CA ARG A 269 5.01 -9.98 30.77
C ARG A 269 4.24 -11.18 31.28
N ILE A 270 3.05 -11.43 30.76
CA ILE A 270 2.20 -12.57 31.19
C ILE A 270 2.77 -13.90 30.70
N THR A 271 3.24 -13.96 29.45
CA THR A 271 3.66 -15.21 28.80
C THR A 271 5.12 -15.56 29.05
N ALA A 272 6.03 -14.59 28.99
CA ALA A 272 7.47 -14.80 29.13
C ALA A 272 8.03 -14.34 30.50
N GLY A 273 7.21 -13.72 31.35
CA GLY A 273 7.62 -13.25 32.66
C GLY A 273 8.53 -12.03 32.68
N VAL A 274 8.83 -11.45 31.54
CA VAL A 274 9.76 -10.31 31.39
C VAL A 274 9.07 -9.06 30.85
N TRP A 275 9.53 -7.89 31.33
CA TRP A 275 9.17 -6.64 30.71
C TRP A 275 10.17 -6.34 29.59
N MET A 276 9.70 -6.30 28.35
CA MET A 276 10.51 -5.93 27.20
C MET A 276 9.77 -4.95 26.30
N SER A 277 10.50 -4.04 25.70
CA SER A 277 9.94 -3.12 24.70
C SER A 277 9.46 -3.91 23.47
N ARG A 278 8.30 -3.54 22.96
CA ARG A 278 7.73 -4.06 21.70
C ARG A 278 7.58 -2.93 20.67
N SER A 279 8.20 -1.77 20.97
CA SER A 279 8.15 -0.61 20.08
C SER A 279 8.89 -0.87 18.77
N SER A 280 8.26 -0.47 17.67
CA SER A 280 8.88 -0.50 16.34
C SER A 280 9.71 0.76 16.05
N VAL A 281 9.68 1.77 16.94
CA VAL A 281 10.36 3.05 16.76
C VAL A 281 11.11 3.47 18.03
N ILE A 282 12.11 4.33 17.85
CA ILE A 282 13.00 4.75 18.94
C ILE A 282 12.30 5.67 19.93
N TYR A 283 11.43 6.56 19.44
CA TYR A 283 10.81 7.58 20.28
C TYR A 283 9.35 7.23 20.57
N GLY A 284 9.12 6.83 21.81
CA GLY A 284 7.80 6.48 22.34
C GLY A 284 7.39 5.03 22.12
N PRO A 285 6.38 4.58 22.84
CA PRO A 285 5.87 3.21 22.78
C PRO A 285 4.89 3.04 21.61
N PHE A 286 5.40 2.85 20.40
CA PHE A 286 4.58 2.71 19.20
C PHE A 286 4.95 1.45 18.41
N SER A 287 4.03 0.51 18.30
CA SER A 287 4.12 -0.63 17.39
C SER A 287 3.51 -0.27 16.04
N ILE A 288 4.36 -0.05 15.03
CA ILE A 288 3.93 0.31 13.67
C ILE A 288 3.05 -0.80 13.08
N VAL A 289 3.36 -2.06 13.37
CA VAL A 289 2.59 -3.24 12.90
C VAL A 289 1.14 -3.15 13.40
N TRP A 290 0.93 -2.90 14.69
CA TRP A 290 -0.43 -2.74 15.24
C TRP A 290 -1.15 -1.50 14.69
N GLY A 291 -0.43 -0.40 14.56
CA GLY A 291 -1.00 0.83 14.00
C GLY A 291 -1.47 0.66 12.56
N LEU A 292 -0.62 0.11 11.70
CA LEU A 292 -0.98 -0.21 10.32
C LEU A 292 -2.08 -1.27 10.25
N GLY A 293 -2.02 -2.30 11.10
CA GLY A 293 -3.07 -3.32 11.20
C GLY A 293 -4.44 -2.69 11.49
N CYS A 294 -4.55 -1.83 12.50
CA CYS A 294 -5.79 -1.10 12.81
C CYS A 294 -6.29 -0.24 11.65
N ALA A 295 -5.39 0.51 11.01
CA ALA A 295 -5.74 1.37 9.88
C ALA A 295 -6.18 0.55 8.65
N PHE A 296 -5.47 -0.53 8.30
CA PHE A 296 -5.79 -1.39 7.17
C PHE A 296 -7.06 -2.19 7.39
N LEU A 297 -7.24 -2.81 8.55
CA LEU A 297 -8.48 -3.50 8.89
C LEU A 297 -9.69 -2.55 8.79
N THR A 298 -9.53 -1.33 9.33
CA THR A 298 -10.59 -0.33 9.19
C THR A 298 -10.82 0.04 7.73
N LEU A 299 -9.78 0.33 6.97
CA LEU A 299 -9.88 0.73 5.57
C LEU A 299 -10.57 -0.34 4.70
N LEU A 300 -10.15 -1.60 4.86
CA LEU A 300 -10.62 -2.73 4.05
C LEU A 300 -12.03 -3.18 4.48
N LEU A 301 -12.26 -3.25 5.78
CA LEU A 301 -13.51 -3.80 6.33
C LEU A 301 -14.55 -2.75 6.76
N TYR A 302 -14.26 -1.44 6.62
CA TYR A 302 -15.18 -0.37 7.02
C TYR A 302 -16.58 -0.52 6.45
N ARG A 303 -16.70 -0.88 5.18
CA ARG A 303 -18.00 -1.08 4.50
C ARG A 303 -18.74 -2.32 5.00
N TYR A 304 -18.02 -3.25 5.63
CA TYR A 304 -18.54 -4.53 6.12
C TYR A 304 -18.72 -4.57 7.64
N ARG A 305 -18.46 -3.47 8.36
CA ARG A 305 -18.55 -3.39 9.82
C ARG A 305 -19.91 -3.80 10.39
N ASN A 306 -20.97 -3.73 9.57
CA ASN A 306 -22.34 -4.14 9.95
C ASN A 306 -22.68 -5.59 9.55
N LYS A 307 -21.73 -6.33 8.95
CA LYS A 307 -21.92 -7.76 8.64
C LYS A 307 -21.81 -8.63 9.90
N SER A 308 -22.14 -9.92 9.76
CA SER A 308 -22.05 -10.88 10.85
C SER A 308 -20.64 -11.01 11.39
N ASP A 309 -20.51 -11.30 12.67
CA ASP A 309 -19.23 -11.43 13.35
C ASP A 309 -18.37 -12.55 12.74
N GLY A 310 -18.99 -13.66 12.31
CA GLY A 310 -18.31 -14.74 11.61
C GLY A 310 -17.70 -14.31 10.27
N SER A 311 -18.38 -13.43 9.52
CA SER A 311 -17.83 -12.88 8.26
C SER A 311 -16.64 -11.96 8.52
N ILE A 312 -16.72 -11.16 9.58
CA ILE A 312 -15.60 -10.27 9.98
C ILE A 312 -14.44 -11.09 10.52
N PHE A 313 -14.73 -12.12 11.34
CA PHE A 313 -13.72 -13.04 11.86
C PHE A 313 -12.95 -13.74 10.73
N LEU A 314 -13.66 -14.35 9.77
CA LEU A 314 -13.00 -15.03 8.64
C LEU A 314 -12.15 -14.06 7.82
N ALA A 315 -12.69 -12.89 7.48
CA ALA A 315 -11.95 -11.86 6.75
C ALA A 315 -10.73 -11.36 7.56
N GLY A 316 -10.88 -11.15 8.87
CA GLY A 316 -9.81 -10.75 9.77
C GLY A 316 -8.70 -11.81 9.91
N THR A 317 -9.08 -13.09 9.96
CA THR A 317 -8.12 -14.21 9.99
C THR A 317 -7.26 -14.24 8.74
N LEU A 318 -7.88 -14.15 7.56
CA LEU A 318 -7.15 -14.18 6.29
C LEU A 318 -6.30 -12.93 6.07
N LEU A 319 -6.89 -11.75 6.27
CA LEU A 319 -6.20 -10.46 6.07
C LEU A 319 -5.11 -10.25 7.12
N GLY A 320 -5.35 -10.64 8.36
CA GLY A 320 -4.38 -10.51 9.45
C GLY A 320 -3.18 -11.42 9.25
N GLY A 321 -3.41 -12.69 8.88
CA GLY A 321 -2.32 -13.62 8.56
C GLY A 321 -1.50 -13.16 7.36
N ALA A 322 -2.15 -12.71 6.27
CA ALA A 322 -1.45 -12.15 5.13
C ALA A 322 -0.64 -10.89 5.49
N TYR A 323 -1.22 -10.02 6.30
CA TYR A 323 -0.56 -8.82 6.78
C TYR A 323 0.70 -9.14 7.62
N GLU A 324 0.60 -10.08 8.55
CA GLU A 324 1.71 -10.52 9.40
C GLU A 324 2.83 -11.17 8.57
N TYR A 325 2.48 -12.00 7.58
CA TYR A 325 3.43 -12.59 6.64
C TYR A 325 4.16 -11.51 5.83
N ILE A 326 3.43 -10.55 5.26
CA ILE A 326 4.01 -9.42 4.50
C ILE A 326 4.95 -8.60 5.38
N CYS A 327 4.57 -8.30 6.63
CA CYS A 327 5.43 -7.58 7.55
C CYS A 327 6.73 -8.33 7.85
N SER A 328 6.66 -9.66 8.05
CA SER A 328 7.85 -10.51 8.30
C SER A 328 8.81 -10.48 7.12
N VAL A 329 8.32 -10.72 5.89
CA VAL A 329 9.15 -10.68 4.67
C VAL A 329 9.75 -9.28 4.45
N PHE A 330 8.94 -8.24 4.64
CA PHE A 330 9.39 -6.85 4.48
C PHE A 330 10.52 -6.49 5.43
N THR A 331 10.40 -6.83 6.72
CA THR A 331 11.42 -6.50 7.72
C THR A 331 12.72 -7.25 7.48
N GLU A 332 12.64 -8.50 7.07
CA GLU A 332 13.82 -9.27 6.66
C GLU A 332 14.50 -8.69 5.42
N MET A 333 13.72 -8.39 4.38
CA MET A 333 14.26 -7.84 3.12
C MET A 333 14.91 -6.46 3.31
N VAL A 334 14.31 -5.59 4.14
CA VAL A 334 14.77 -4.19 4.29
C VAL A 334 15.83 -4.05 5.37
N PHE A 335 15.72 -4.79 6.46
CA PHE A 335 16.58 -4.65 7.64
C PHE A 335 17.46 -5.87 7.89
N GLY A 336 17.34 -6.96 7.12
CA GLY A 336 18.03 -8.22 7.41
C GLY A 336 17.67 -8.81 8.78
N THR A 337 16.49 -8.49 9.30
CA THR A 337 16.12 -8.77 10.69
C THR A 337 14.73 -9.35 10.80
N ILE A 338 14.59 -10.44 11.57
CA ILE A 338 13.31 -11.06 11.93
C ILE A 338 12.97 -10.67 13.36
N PHE A 339 11.74 -10.20 13.61
CA PHE A 339 11.28 -9.79 14.93
C PHE A 339 10.43 -10.82 15.65
N TRP A 340 9.94 -11.85 14.94
CA TRP A 340 9.22 -13.02 15.49
C TRP A 340 9.50 -14.24 14.64
N ASP A 341 9.40 -15.41 15.26
CA ASP A 341 9.67 -16.70 14.63
C ASP A 341 8.72 -17.75 15.22
N TYR A 342 7.87 -18.31 14.37
CA TYR A 342 6.90 -19.33 14.71
C TYR A 342 7.33 -20.74 14.30
N SER A 343 8.59 -20.97 13.93
CA SER A 343 9.09 -22.28 13.48
C SER A 343 8.85 -23.40 14.50
N GLY A 344 8.83 -23.08 15.79
CA GLY A 344 8.54 -24.04 16.87
C GLY A 344 7.04 -24.38 17.05
N PHE A 345 6.14 -23.74 16.32
CA PHE A 345 4.69 -23.99 16.45
C PHE A 345 4.19 -24.90 15.35
N ALA A 346 3.22 -25.78 15.67
CA ALA A 346 2.49 -26.54 14.68
C ALA A 346 1.66 -25.62 13.77
N PHE A 347 1.47 -26.01 12.51
CA PHE A 347 0.73 -25.22 11.51
C PHE A 347 1.31 -23.82 11.26
N ASN A 348 2.63 -23.64 11.36
CA ASN A 348 3.31 -22.45 10.89
C ASN A 348 3.56 -22.52 9.38
N LEU A 349 3.76 -21.35 8.76
CA LEU A 349 4.11 -21.21 7.36
C LEU A 349 5.44 -20.45 7.27
N GLY A 350 6.52 -21.19 7.00
CA GLY A 350 7.87 -20.64 6.93
C GLY A 350 8.37 -19.96 8.21
N GLY A 351 7.82 -20.32 9.39
CA GLY A 351 8.10 -19.61 10.64
C GLY A 351 7.54 -18.19 10.73
N ARG A 352 6.93 -17.67 9.65
CA ARG A 352 6.51 -16.26 9.55
C ARG A 352 5.12 -16.00 10.11
N ILE A 353 4.21 -16.97 9.93
CA ILE A 353 2.85 -16.94 10.50
C ILE A 353 2.49 -18.30 11.06
N ASN A 354 1.50 -18.31 11.95
CA ASN A 354 0.95 -19.50 12.56
C ASN A 354 -0.58 -19.45 12.55
N LEU A 355 -1.25 -20.56 12.29
CA LEU A 355 -2.70 -20.64 12.19
C LEU A 355 -3.41 -20.12 13.44
N LEU A 356 -2.88 -20.42 14.64
CA LEU A 356 -3.45 -19.94 15.90
C LEU A 356 -3.45 -18.41 15.97
N TYR A 357 -2.33 -17.77 15.59
CA TYR A 357 -2.23 -16.30 15.58
C TYR A 357 -3.08 -15.68 14.48
N CYS A 358 -3.27 -16.35 13.33
CA CYS A 358 -4.25 -15.92 12.34
C CYS A 358 -5.67 -15.86 12.91
N PHE A 359 -6.07 -16.82 13.76
CA PHE A 359 -7.35 -16.76 14.47
C PHE A 359 -7.41 -15.62 15.47
N PHE A 360 -6.32 -15.30 16.16
CA PHE A 360 -6.28 -14.12 17.02
C PHE A 360 -6.47 -12.83 16.23
N TRP A 361 -5.93 -12.71 15.02
CA TRP A 361 -6.24 -11.60 14.10
C TRP A 361 -7.72 -11.53 13.73
N GLY A 362 -8.37 -12.68 13.53
CA GLY A 362 -9.82 -12.75 13.29
C GLY A 362 -10.62 -12.23 14.49
N ILE A 363 -10.28 -12.66 15.71
CA ILE A 363 -10.90 -12.16 16.95
C ILE A 363 -10.64 -10.64 17.09
N ALA A 364 -9.40 -10.21 16.91
CA ALA A 364 -9.02 -8.81 16.99
C ALA A 364 -9.80 -7.94 16.00
N ALA A 365 -10.05 -8.42 14.78
CA ALA A 365 -10.86 -7.72 13.79
C ALA A 365 -12.32 -7.54 14.24
N VAL A 366 -12.93 -8.57 14.84
CA VAL A 366 -14.30 -8.46 15.39
C VAL A 366 -14.34 -7.47 16.54
N VAL A 367 -13.43 -7.62 17.52
CA VAL A 367 -13.35 -6.72 18.68
C VAL A 367 -13.09 -5.29 18.25
N TRP A 368 -12.17 -5.10 17.31
CA TRP A 368 -11.87 -3.78 16.77
C TRP A 368 -13.09 -3.14 16.11
N LEU A 369 -13.70 -3.79 15.12
CA LEU A 369 -14.76 -3.17 14.32
C LEU A 369 -16.09 -3.03 15.05
N LYS A 370 -16.40 -3.92 15.99
CA LYS A 370 -17.68 -3.92 16.70
C LYS A 370 -17.67 -3.14 18.01
N PHE A 371 -16.54 -3.12 18.70
CA PHE A 371 -16.47 -2.56 20.07
C PHE A 371 -15.54 -1.36 20.18
N ILE A 372 -14.32 -1.44 19.64
CA ILE A 372 -13.29 -0.40 19.83
C ILE A 372 -13.47 0.74 18.81
N TYR A 373 -13.51 0.40 17.53
CA TYR A 373 -13.62 1.39 16.45
C TYR A 373 -14.80 2.36 16.59
N PRO A 374 -16.05 1.93 16.88
CA PRO A 374 -17.16 2.87 17.00
C PRO A 374 -16.92 3.92 18.09
N LYS A 375 -16.43 3.50 19.26
CA LYS A 375 -16.14 4.40 20.40
C LYS A 375 -15.00 5.38 20.07
N LEU A 376 -13.92 4.87 19.49
CA LEU A 376 -12.79 5.73 19.08
C LEU A 376 -13.20 6.71 17.97
N SER A 377 -14.00 6.24 17.01
CA SER A 377 -14.54 7.09 15.94
C SER A 377 -15.33 8.26 16.51
N ASP A 378 -16.23 7.97 17.44
CA ASP A 378 -17.05 9.00 18.09
C ASP A 378 -16.21 10.00 18.88
N TRP A 379 -15.15 9.55 19.57
CA TRP A 379 -14.24 10.42 20.29
C TRP A 379 -13.43 11.32 19.35
N ILE A 380 -12.89 10.75 18.27
CA ILE A 380 -12.14 11.50 17.25
C ILE A 380 -13.03 12.54 16.57
N GLU A 381 -14.29 12.22 16.27
CA GLU A 381 -15.22 13.13 15.60
C GLU A 381 -15.69 14.29 16.49
N LYS A 382 -15.60 14.17 17.82
CA LYS A 382 -15.88 15.25 18.77
C LYS A 382 -14.78 16.32 18.82
N ILE A 383 -13.59 16.03 18.30
CA ILE A 383 -12.49 16.99 18.28
C ILE A 383 -12.85 18.17 17.35
N PRO A 384 -12.69 19.43 17.76
CA PRO A 384 -12.93 20.57 16.89
C PRO A 384 -12.10 20.48 15.60
N LYS A 385 -12.72 20.68 14.44
CA LYS A 385 -12.10 20.41 13.13
C LYS A 385 -10.75 21.09 12.94
N LYS A 386 -10.60 22.37 13.32
CA LYS A 386 -9.33 23.11 13.21
C LYS A 386 -8.24 22.49 14.10
N ALA A 387 -8.56 22.26 15.38
CA ALA A 387 -7.63 21.67 16.34
C ALA A 387 -7.20 20.25 15.92
N GLY A 388 -8.17 19.40 15.56
CA GLY A 388 -7.89 18.03 15.10
C GLY A 388 -6.99 17.99 13.85
N THR A 389 -7.21 18.90 12.89
CA THR A 389 -6.35 18.99 11.71
C THR A 389 -4.91 19.39 12.06
N ILE A 390 -4.74 20.38 12.95
CA ILE A 390 -3.41 20.84 13.38
C ILE A 390 -2.69 19.73 14.15
N ILE A 391 -3.35 19.13 15.13
CA ILE A 391 -2.78 18.04 15.94
C ILE A 391 -2.38 16.86 15.05
N CYS A 392 -3.26 16.40 14.17
CA CYS A 392 -2.93 15.31 13.26
C CYS A 392 -1.73 15.63 12.36
N ASN A 393 -1.64 16.84 11.81
CA ASN A 393 -0.50 17.23 10.97
C ASN A 393 0.81 17.22 11.75
N ILE A 394 0.81 17.69 12.99
CA ILE A 394 1.99 17.63 13.88
C ILE A 394 2.37 16.17 14.15
N LEU A 395 1.40 15.33 14.50
CA LEU A 395 1.63 13.90 14.75
C LEU A 395 2.10 13.16 13.51
N ILE A 396 1.62 13.51 12.31
CA ILE A 396 2.09 12.94 11.04
C ILE A 396 3.58 13.26 10.85
N VAL A 397 3.98 14.52 11.00
CA VAL A 397 5.39 14.94 10.86
C VAL A 397 6.26 14.22 11.90
N PHE A 398 5.80 14.16 13.16
CA PHE A 398 6.49 13.44 14.23
C PHE A 398 6.68 11.96 13.89
N MET A 399 5.62 11.26 13.45
CA MET A 399 5.72 9.84 13.13
C MET A 399 6.61 9.56 11.93
N ILE A 400 6.53 10.39 10.88
CA ILE A 400 7.41 10.26 9.72
C ILE A 400 8.88 10.42 10.14
N ALA A 401 9.21 11.48 10.89
CA ALA A 401 10.57 11.71 11.37
C ALA A 401 11.05 10.56 12.28
N ASN A 402 10.20 10.10 13.20
CA ASN A 402 10.50 9.00 14.10
C ASN A 402 10.74 7.67 13.33
N MET A 403 9.91 7.35 12.36
CA MET A 403 10.08 6.15 11.53
C MET A 403 11.36 6.22 10.70
N LEU A 404 11.66 7.37 10.09
CA LEU A 404 12.88 7.54 9.30
C LEU A 404 14.14 7.37 10.14
N ILE A 405 14.22 8.04 11.31
CA ILE A 405 15.39 7.92 12.17
C ILE A 405 15.54 6.51 12.74
N SER A 406 14.42 5.86 13.08
CA SER A 406 14.40 4.48 13.58
C SER A 406 14.88 3.49 12.51
N ALA A 407 14.45 3.65 11.27
CA ALA A 407 14.90 2.84 10.15
C ALA A 407 16.40 3.01 9.87
N LEU A 408 16.90 4.25 9.87
CA LEU A 408 18.32 4.54 9.66
C LEU A 408 19.20 4.00 10.80
N ALA A 409 18.74 4.16 12.05
CA ALA A 409 19.46 3.64 13.21
C ALA A 409 19.46 2.10 13.24
N LEU A 410 18.34 1.45 12.87
CA LEU A 410 18.28 -0.01 12.77
C LEU A 410 19.17 -0.54 11.66
N ALA A 411 19.14 0.08 10.47
CA ALA A 411 20.02 -0.29 9.37
C ALA A 411 21.50 -0.17 9.77
N ARG A 412 21.88 0.93 10.46
CA ARG A 412 23.25 1.11 10.96
C ARG A 412 23.61 0.11 12.06
N TYR A 413 22.67 -0.24 12.93
CA TYR A 413 22.86 -1.28 13.94
C TYR A 413 23.10 -2.66 13.29
N THR A 414 22.30 -3.01 12.26
CA THR A 414 22.50 -4.25 11.50
C THR A 414 23.87 -4.26 10.82
N GLU A 415 24.26 -3.16 10.16
CA GLU A 415 25.56 -3.01 9.50
C GLU A 415 26.74 -3.22 10.46
N ARG A 416 26.69 -2.65 11.70
CA ARG A 416 27.74 -2.83 12.70
C ARG A 416 27.86 -4.24 13.24
N ASN A 417 26.77 -4.98 13.26
CA ASN A 417 26.71 -6.35 13.80
C ASN A 417 26.81 -7.43 12.71
N ASP A 418 26.98 -7.04 11.45
CA ASP A 418 27.25 -7.99 10.36
C ASP A 418 28.70 -8.53 10.51
N THR A 419 28.83 -9.85 10.66
CA THR A 419 30.11 -10.54 10.83
C THR A 419 31.03 -10.43 9.59
N SER A 420 30.48 -10.05 8.45
CA SER A 420 31.24 -9.77 7.21
C SER A 420 31.83 -8.36 7.17
N TYR A 421 31.42 -7.48 8.09
CA TYR A 421 31.91 -6.11 8.15
C TYR A 421 33.31 -6.08 8.81
N SER A 422 34.37 -6.21 8.00
CA SER A 422 35.71 -5.93 8.46
C SER A 422 35.84 -4.44 8.75
N VAL A 423 36.18 -4.09 9.98
CA VAL A 423 36.51 -2.72 10.43
C VAL A 423 37.85 -2.29 9.80
N GLU A 424 37.96 -2.31 8.48
CA GLU A 424 39.00 -1.64 7.76
C GLU A 424 38.62 -0.18 7.52
N THR A 425 39.14 0.68 8.41
CA THR A 425 39.57 2.09 8.17
C THR A 425 38.85 2.89 7.07
N THR A 426 37.55 2.71 6.88
CA THR A 426 36.77 3.64 6.07
C THR A 426 36.42 4.82 6.97
N GLU A 427 36.86 6.03 6.63
CA GLU A 427 36.47 7.23 7.38
C GLU A 427 34.93 7.33 7.40
N LEU A 428 34.35 7.17 8.61
CA LEU A 428 32.92 7.30 8.81
C LEU A 428 32.47 8.68 8.35
N ASN A 429 31.44 8.73 7.52
CA ASN A 429 30.85 10.01 7.16
C ASN A 429 30.13 10.65 8.38
N GLY A 430 29.87 11.95 8.32
CA GLY A 430 29.29 12.70 9.45
C GLY A 430 27.95 12.14 9.92
N TRP A 431 27.16 11.55 9.03
CA TRP A 431 25.86 10.92 9.33
C TRP A 431 26.03 9.59 10.09
N GLN A 432 26.98 8.77 9.70
CA GLN A 432 27.30 7.52 10.40
C GLN A 432 27.80 7.78 11.83
N LYS A 433 28.69 8.79 12.00
CA LYS A 433 29.15 9.24 13.32
C LYS A 433 27.98 9.68 14.19
N PHE A 434 27.08 10.49 13.64
CA PHE A 434 25.89 10.94 14.37
C PHE A 434 25.03 9.75 14.84
N LEU A 435 24.82 8.73 13.97
CA LEU A 435 24.04 7.54 14.33
C LEU A 435 24.74 6.70 15.40
N ASP A 436 26.05 6.51 15.30
CA ASP A 436 26.84 5.72 16.25
C ASP A 436 26.90 6.36 17.63
N GLU A 437 27.02 7.69 17.69
CA GLU A 437 27.02 8.45 18.96
C GLU A 437 25.67 8.47 19.64
N ASN A 438 24.58 8.67 18.88
CA ASN A 438 23.25 8.83 19.46
C ASN A 438 22.47 7.51 19.63
N TYR A 439 22.80 6.46 18.84
CA TYR A 439 22.13 5.16 18.84
C TYR A 439 23.15 4.01 18.94
N PRO A 440 23.92 3.94 20.05
CA PRO A 440 24.88 2.86 20.28
C PRO A 440 24.14 1.52 20.45
N ASP A 441 24.86 0.41 20.28
CA ASP A 441 24.30 -0.95 20.30
C ASP A 441 23.51 -1.23 21.58
N ALA A 442 24.02 -0.86 22.76
CA ALA A 442 23.32 -1.03 24.03
C ALA A 442 21.97 -0.32 24.09
N ARG A 443 21.79 0.79 23.37
CA ARG A 443 20.50 1.48 23.23
C ARG A 443 19.58 0.74 22.26
N MET A 444 20.11 0.27 21.14
CA MET A 444 19.37 -0.46 20.11
C MET A 444 18.85 -1.81 20.64
N GLU A 445 19.69 -2.58 21.36
CA GLU A 445 19.30 -3.83 22.02
C GLU A 445 18.16 -3.64 23.04
N ARG A 446 18.17 -2.52 23.77
CA ARG A 446 17.08 -2.21 24.71
C ARG A 446 15.76 -1.91 24.00
N ILE A 447 15.82 -1.26 22.84
CA ILE A 447 14.63 -0.88 22.05
C ILE A 447 14.11 -2.08 21.26
N TYR A 448 15.02 -2.86 20.65
CA TYR A 448 14.73 -4.01 19.80
C TYR A 448 15.28 -5.34 20.36
N PRO A 449 14.85 -5.77 21.56
CA PRO A 449 15.43 -6.94 22.23
C PRO A 449 15.24 -8.26 21.48
N ASN A 450 14.30 -8.32 20.54
CA ASN A 450 14.00 -9.51 19.74
C ASN A 450 14.52 -9.43 18.30
N ALA A 451 15.32 -8.42 17.95
CA ALA A 451 15.91 -8.32 16.63
C ALA A 451 16.92 -9.46 16.43
N LYS A 452 16.57 -10.45 15.59
CA LYS A 452 17.48 -11.53 15.18
C LYS A 452 18.01 -11.19 13.79
N MET A 453 19.33 -11.07 13.66
CA MET A 453 20.00 -10.93 12.38
C MET A 453 19.86 -12.23 11.59
N VAL A 454 19.52 -12.13 10.32
CA VAL A 454 19.50 -13.26 9.39
C VAL A 454 20.86 -13.26 8.68
N ASN A 455 21.68 -14.28 8.97
CA ASN A 455 22.97 -14.50 8.34
C ASN A 455 22.83 -15.11 6.94
#